data_a608d53f32aa7479c9f9c40e0f759e60
#
_entry.id   a608d53f32aa7479c9f9c40e0f759e60
#
_cell.length_a   1.000
_cell.length_b   1.000
_cell.length_c   1.000
_cell.angle_alpha   90.00
_cell.angle_beta   90.00
_cell.angle_gamma   90.00
#
_symmetry.space_group_name_H-M   'P 1'
#
loop_
_entity.id
_entity.type
_entity.pdbx_description
1 polymer ?
#
loop_
_entity_poly.entity_id
_entity_poly.type
_entity_poly.pdbx_seq_one_letter_code
_entity_poly.pdbx_strand_id
1 'polypeptide(L)'
;MNLFEFHKQFPHEKACEEYLKIKRMEEGVVCSNCHGGKHYWLAPTQQFKCANCGKKVNLTAGTMMESSHIPLLIWFKVIHLMTSTKKPFSALEIQKQVGTKYYEPIWYMMQKIRITMGKRDDRYKLQGHIEIDGAFFHVVDFDDENERPLKRISKVGKHNAKVLVMVESKPN
;
A
#
# COMPACT_ATOMS: atom_id res chain seq x y z
N MET A 1 3.96 -15.60 4.34
CA MET A 1 5.39 -15.34 4.67
C MET A 1 5.47 -14.92 6.11
N ASN A 2 6.19 -15.66 6.96
CA ASN A 2 6.40 -15.30 8.36
C ASN A 2 7.54 -14.26 8.50
N LEU A 3 7.73 -13.71 9.71
CA LEU A 3 8.74 -12.66 9.96
C LEU A 3 10.18 -13.13 9.68
N PHE A 4 10.50 -14.39 9.99
CA PHE A 4 11.83 -14.96 9.74
C PHE A 4 12.10 -15.12 8.24
N GLU A 5 11.11 -15.60 7.49
CA GLU A 5 11.19 -15.69 6.03
C GLU A 5 11.36 -14.31 5.40
N PHE A 6 10.64 -13.31 5.92
CA PHE A 6 10.77 -11.94 5.47
C PHE A 6 12.20 -11.43 5.66
N HIS A 7 12.78 -11.58 6.87
CA HIS A 7 14.16 -11.15 7.13
C HIS A 7 15.19 -11.90 6.30
N LYS A 8 14.96 -13.18 6.03
CA LYS A 8 15.82 -13.99 5.16
C LYS A 8 15.78 -13.50 3.71
N GLN A 9 14.60 -13.12 3.23
CA GLN A 9 14.39 -12.66 1.85
C GLN A 9 14.83 -11.20 1.65
N PHE A 10 14.60 -10.33 2.63
CA PHE A 10 14.89 -8.91 2.59
C PHE A 10 15.79 -8.45 3.73
N PRO A 11 17.06 -8.91 3.78
CA PRO A 11 17.99 -8.58 4.86
C PRO A 11 18.47 -7.12 4.81
N HIS A 12 18.51 -6.50 3.64
CA HIS A 12 19.01 -5.15 3.42
C HIS A 12 18.34 -4.49 2.19
N GLU A 13 18.59 -3.18 2.02
CA GLU A 13 18.00 -2.34 0.96
C GLU A 13 18.19 -2.93 -0.45
N LYS A 14 19.42 -3.36 -0.78
CA LYS A 14 19.75 -3.93 -2.10
C LYS A 14 18.90 -5.16 -2.45
N ALA A 15 18.55 -6.00 -1.49
CA ALA A 15 17.69 -7.15 -1.72
C ALA A 15 16.27 -6.72 -2.10
N CYS A 16 15.76 -5.64 -1.50
CA CYS A 16 14.48 -5.05 -1.87
C CYS A 16 14.51 -4.43 -3.28
N GLU A 17 15.60 -3.74 -3.61
CA GLU A 17 15.81 -3.16 -4.95
C GLU A 17 15.86 -4.24 -6.04
N GLU A 18 16.61 -5.31 -5.82
CA GLU A 18 16.71 -6.43 -6.75
C GLU A 18 15.36 -7.13 -6.93
N TYR A 19 14.64 -7.38 -5.84
CA TYR A 19 13.30 -7.96 -5.90
C TYR A 19 12.34 -7.08 -6.69
N LEU A 20 12.29 -5.79 -6.38
CA LEU A 20 11.42 -4.84 -7.09
C LEU A 20 11.78 -4.73 -8.57
N LYS A 21 13.08 -4.71 -8.90
CA LYS A 21 13.57 -4.72 -10.28
C LYS A 21 13.07 -5.94 -11.04
N ILE A 22 13.21 -7.14 -10.47
CA ILE A 22 12.75 -8.38 -11.11
C ILE A 22 11.24 -8.30 -11.34
N LYS A 23 10.46 -7.92 -10.35
CA LYS A 23 9.00 -7.78 -10.47
C LYS A 23 8.59 -6.78 -11.55
N ARG A 24 9.25 -5.62 -11.60
CA ARG A 24 9.03 -4.61 -12.64
C ARG A 24 9.37 -5.10 -14.05
N MET A 25 10.40 -5.94 -14.17
CA MET A 25 10.77 -6.55 -15.45
C MET A 25 9.77 -7.63 -15.89
N GLU A 26 9.23 -8.41 -14.95
CA GLU A 26 8.18 -9.40 -15.20
C GLU A 26 6.86 -8.75 -15.65
N GLU A 27 6.45 -7.67 -14.99
CA GLU A 27 5.23 -6.92 -15.32
C GLU A 27 5.36 -6.08 -16.60
N GLY A 28 6.58 -5.78 -17.00
CA GLY A 28 6.90 -4.88 -18.11
C GLY A 28 6.88 -3.41 -17.70
N VAL A 29 7.99 -2.71 -17.98
CA VAL A 29 8.09 -1.27 -17.76
C VAL A 29 7.60 -0.54 -19.01
N VAL A 30 6.63 0.36 -18.85
CA VAL A 30 6.13 1.20 -19.94
C VAL A 30 6.72 2.60 -19.82
N CYS A 31 7.29 3.11 -20.91
CA CYS A 31 7.83 4.46 -20.94
C CYS A 31 6.72 5.50 -20.92
N SER A 32 6.77 6.43 -19.94
CA SER A 32 5.79 7.52 -19.84
C SER A 32 5.89 8.59 -20.94
N ASN A 33 6.90 8.53 -21.80
CA ASN A 33 7.09 9.49 -22.90
C ASN A 33 6.67 8.94 -24.27
N CYS A 34 7.12 7.71 -24.61
CA CYS A 34 6.87 7.12 -25.92
C CYS A 34 6.08 5.81 -25.87
N HIS A 35 5.60 5.44 -24.70
CA HIS A 35 4.85 4.19 -24.44
C HIS A 35 5.57 2.89 -24.88
N GLY A 36 6.87 2.97 -25.19
CA GLY A 36 7.68 1.81 -25.54
C GLY A 36 7.90 0.86 -24.36
N GLY A 37 7.84 -0.46 -24.59
CA GLY A 37 8.02 -1.47 -23.55
C GLY A 37 9.48 -1.96 -23.38
N LYS A 38 10.39 -1.65 -24.31
CA LYS A 38 11.77 -2.11 -24.23
C LYS A 38 12.63 -1.17 -23.39
N HIS A 39 13.25 -1.70 -22.34
CA HIS A 39 14.07 -0.93 -21.41
C HIS A 39 15.37 -1.66 -21.09
N TYR A 40 16.44 -0.88 -20.86
CA TYR A 40 17.73 -1.37 -20.35
C TYR A 40 17.90 -0.94 -18.90
N TRP A 41 18.41 -1.83 -18.07
CA TRP A 41 18.74 -1.51 -16.69
C TRP A 41 20.10 -0.83 -16.57
N LEU A 42 20.14 0.33 -15.93
CA LEU A 42 21.35 1.07 -15.61
C LEU A 42 21.69 0.84 -14.13
N ALA A 43 22.60 -0.10 -13.87
CA ALA A 43 23.00 -0.49 -12.53
C ALA A 43 23.57 0.68 -11.67
N PRO A 44 24.40 1.60 -12.20
CA PRO A 44 24.98 2.69 -11.39
C PRO A 44 23.94 3.68 -10.88
N THR A 45 22.85 3.90 -11.63
CA THR A 45 21.81 4.87 -11.27
C THR A 45 20.51 4.23 -10.83
N GLN A 46 20.44 2.90 -10.83
CA GLN A 46 19.24 2.11 -10.46
C GLN A 46 17.98 2.56 -11.22
N GLN A 47 18.13 2.77 -12.53
CA GLN A 47 17.06 3.29 -13.39
C GLN A 47 16.90 2.39 -14.62
N PHE A 48 15.67 2.37 -15.15
CA PHE A 48 15.39 1.84 -16.46
C PHE A 48 15.58 2.93 -17.50
N LYS A 49 16.30 2.62 -18.59
CA LYS A 49 16.44 3.52 -19.76
C LYS A 49 15.61 2.96 -20.91
N CYS A 50 14.71 3.76 -21.43
CA CYS A 50 13.91 3.39 -22.60
C CYS A 50 14.80 3.22 -23.85
N ALA A 51 14.63 2.11 -24.57
CA ALA A 51 15.37 1.83 -25.80
C ALA A 51 15.02 2.80 -26.93
N ASN A 52 13.77 3.26 -27.00
CA ASN A 52 13.27 4.07 -28.11
C ASN A 52 13.62 5.55 -27.97
N CYS A 53 13.37 6.15 -26.77
CA CYS A 53 13.52 7.60 -26.58
C CYS A 53 14.63 7.98 -25.60
N GLY A 54 15.31 7.02 -24.98
CA GLY A 54 16.40 7.27 -24.04
C GLY A 54 15.95 7.80 -22.66
N LYS A 55 14.65 8.00 -22.43
CA LYS A 55 14.14 8.50 -21.13
C LYS A 55 14.50 7.52 -20.01
N LYS A 56 14.99 8.06 -18.91
CA LYS A 56 15.26 7.30 -17.68
C LYS A 56 14.04 7.28 -16.78
N VAL A 57 13.74 6.12 -16.22
CA VAL A 57 12.60 5.85 -15.33
C VAL A 57 13.15 5.24 -14.05
N ASN A 58 12.84 5.85 -12.92
CA ASN A 58 13.27 5.35 -11.61
C ASN A 58 12.61 4.00 -11.29
N LEU A 59 13.27 3.21 -10.44
CA LEU A 59 12.77 1.90 -10.02
C LEU A 59 11.37 1.98 -9.41
N THR A 60 11.06 3.02 -8.66
CA THR A 60 9.77 3.23 -7.98
C THR A 60 8.74 4.00 -8.80
N ALA A 61 9.10 4.54 -9.97
CA ALA A 61 8.19 5.33 -10.80
C ALA A 61 6.98 4.52 -11.26
N GLY A 62 5.78 5.09 -11.17
CA GLY A 62 4.52 4.42 -11.49
C GLY A 62 4.08 3.39 -10.44
N THR A 63 4.73 3.30 -9.29
CA THR A 63 4.32 2.47 -8.16
C THR A 63 3.79 3.31 -7.00
N MET A 64 3.21 2.67 -5.99
CA MET A 64 2.82 3.38 -4.76
C MET A 64 3.99 4.01 -4.01
N MET A 65 5.23 3.60 -4.32
CA MET A 65 6.47 4.12 -3.73
C MET A 65 7.05 5.33 -4.49
N GLU A 66 6.37 5.76 -5.56
CA GLU A 66 6.83 6.90 -6.37
C GLU A 66 6.97 8.17 -5.54
N SER A 67 8.03 8.95 -5.82
CA SER A 67 8.37 10.19 -5.14
C SER A 67 8.57 10.05 -3.62
N SER A 68 8.84 8.85 -3.12
CA SER A 68 9.15 8.61 -1.72
C SER A 68 10.66 8.67 -1.49
N HIS A 69 11.06 9.39 -0.44
CA HIS A 69 12.45 9.40 0.06
C HIS A 69 12.70 8.33 1.12
N ILE A 70 11.69 7.54 1.45
CA ILE A 70 11.80 6.48 2.45
C ILE A 70 12.44 5.25 1.81
N PRO A 71 13.43 4.61 2.47
CA PRO A 71 14.07 3.39 1.98
C PRO A 71 13.06 2.28 1.65
N LEU A 72 13.35 1.50 0.60
CA LEU A 72 12.49 0.39 0.19
C LEU A 72 12.33 -0.66 1.28
N LEU A 73 13.37 -0.91 2.06
CA LEU A 73 13.30 -1.85 3.18
C LEU A 73 12.22 -1.46 4.20
N ILE A 74 12.03 -0.16 4.46
CA ILE A 74 10.96 0.33 5.35
C ILE A 74 9.60 0.11 4.68
N TRP A 75 9.47 0.40 3.38
CA TRP A 75 8.25 0.12 2.63
C TRP A 75 7.86 -1.35 2.70
N PHE A 76 8.80 -2.26 2.46
CA PHE A 76 8.58 -3.70 2.51
C PHE A 76 8.18 -4.18 3.91
N LYS A 77 8.84 -3.64 4.96
CA LYS A 77 8.45 -3.93 6.36
C LYS A 77 7.03 -3.49 6.66
N VAL A 78 6.65 -2.27 6.27
CA VAL A 78 5.30 -1.75 6.52
C VAL A 78 4.25 -2.57 5.75
N ILE A 79 4.51 -2.90 4.48
CA ILE A 79 3.63 -3.77 3.69
C ILE A 79 3.48 -5.12 4.39
N HIS A 80 4.59 -5.74 4.82
CA HIS A 80 4.55 -7.02 5.51
C HIS A 80 3.72 -6.94 6.80
N LEU A 81 3.93 -5.95 7.65
CA LEU A 81 3.16 -5.75 8.88
C LEU A 81 1.67 -5.57 8.60
N MET A 82 1.31 -4.77 7.60
CA MET A 82 -0.10 -4.52 7.26
C MET A 82 -0.81 -5.74 6.67
N THR A 83 -0.07 -6.65 6.02
CA THR A 83 -0.67 -7.81 5.32
C THR A 83 -0.56 -9.12 6.08
N SER A 84 0.31 -9.21 7.08
CA SER A 84 0.58 -10.47 7.82
C SER A 84 -0.37 -10.73 8.98
N THR A 85 -1.10 -9.71 9.45
CA THR A 85 -1.97 -9.83 10.63
C THR A 85 -3.42 -9.48 10.31
N LYS A 86 -4.35 -10.15 10.99
CA LYS A 86 -5.79 -9.84 10.91
C LYS A 86 -6.16 -8.54 11.65
N LYS A 87 -5.37 -8.15 12.65
CA LYS A 87 -5.59 -6.91 13.41
C LYS A 87 -4.90 -5.76 12.69
N PRO A 88 -5.60 -4.63 12.47
CA PRO A 88 -4.99 -3.46 11.87
C PRO A 88 -3.98 -2.84 12.85
N PHE A 89 -2.80 -2.53 12.36
CA PHE A 89 -1.84 -1.72 13.11
C PHE A 89 -2.18 -0.23 13.00
N SER A 90 -2.00 0.50 14.09
CA SER A 90 -2.00 1.96 14.05
C SER A 90 -0.68 2.46 13.43
N ALA A 91 -0.71 3.67 12.87
CA ALA A 91 0.51 4.27 12.31
C ALA A 91 1.61 4.49 13.38
N LEU A 92 1.20 4.73 14.62
CA LEU A 92 2.12 4.88 15.75
C LEU A 92 2.81 3.55 16.12
N GLU A 93 2.09 2.44 16.06
CA GLU A 93 2.67 1.10 16.29
C GLU A 93 3.66 0.75 15.20
N ILE A 94 3.31 0.97 13.93
CA ILE A 94 4.21 0.73 12.80
C ILE A 94 5.45 1.61 12.93
N GLN A 95 5.30 2.90 13.24
CA GLN A 95 6.42 3.81 13.46
C GLN A 95 7.41 3.25 14.49
N LYS A 96 6.90 2.78 15.63
CA LYS A 96 7.73 2.18 16.69
C LYS A 96 8.44 0.91 16.23
N GLN A 97 7.73 0.04 15.48
CA GLN A 97 8.30 -1.23 15.01
C GLN A 97 9.37 -1.06 13.94
N VAL A 98 9.20 -0.09 13.03
CA VAL A 98 10.19 0.18 11.98
C VAL A 98 11.31 1.13 12.44
N GLY A 99 11.15 1.76 13.61
CA GLY A 99 12.17 2.61 14.24
C GLY A 99 12.35 3.97 13.54
N THR A 100 11.30 4.53 12.93
CA THR A 100 11.39 5.82 12.27
C THR A 100 11.06 6.96 13.23
N LYS A 101 11.73 8.11 13.03
CA LYS A 101 11.57 9.29 13.91
C LYS A 101 10.23 10.00 13.72
N TYR A 102 9.73 10.07 12.49
CA TYR A 102 8.57 10.88 12.14
C TYR A 102 7.34 10.01 11.90
N TYR A 103 6.18 10.47 12.40
CA TYR A 103 4.89 9.78 12.28
C TYR A 103 4.26 9.97 10.89
N GLU A 104 4.26 11.20 10.39
CA GLU A 104 3.54 11.59 9.18
C GLU A 104 3.95 10.76 7.94
N PRO A 105 5.25 10.50 7.66
CA PRO A 105 5.64 9.67 6.54
C PRO A 105 5.07 8.25 6.61
N ILE A 106 4.99 7.66 7.81
CA ILE A 106 4.42 6.33 8.02
C ILE A 106 2.91 6.35 7.76
N TRP A 107 2.22 7.36 8.26
CA TRP A 107 0.79 7.52 8.02
C TRP A 107 0.48 7.65 6.51
N TYR A 108 1.19 8.52 5.79
CA TYR A 108 1.04 8.66 4.33
C TYR A 108 1.35 7.36 3.57
N MET A 109 2.39 6.65 3.98
CA MET A 109 2.75 5.35 3.43
C MET A 109 1.60 4.35 3.57
N MET A 110 1.03 4.24 4.78
CA MET A 110 -0.11 3.36 5.05
C MET A 110 -1.33 3.73 4.20
N GLN A 111 -1.61 5.03 3.98
CA GLN A 111 -2.70 5.45 3.11
C GLN A 111 -2.45 5.03 1.64
N LYS A 112 -1.23 5.23 1.12
CA LYS A 112 -0.87 4.77 -0.24
C LYS A 112 -1.05 3.26 -0.40
N ILE A 113 -0.65 2.47 0.61
CA ILE A 113 -0.82 1.01 0.61
C ILE A 113 -2.32 0.66 0.59
N ARG A 114 -3.15 1.25 1.46
CA ARG A 114 -4.60 1.02 1.50
C ARG A 114 -5.29 1.37 0.18
N ILE A 115 -4.96 2.52 -0.42
CA ILE A 115 -5.49 2.93 -1.73
C ILE A 115 -5.12 1.90 -2.82
N THR A 116 -3.88 1.38 -2.78
CA THR A 116 -3.42 0.39 -3.75
C THR A 116 -4.15 -0.95 -3.56
N MET A 117 -4.39 -1.34 -2.31
CA MET A 117 -5.19 -2.54 -1.99
C MET A 117 -6.63 -2.39 -2.50
N GLY A 118 -7.29 -1.25 -2.26
CA GLY A 118 -8.63 -0.97 -2.77
C GLY A 118 -8.71 -1.01 -4.30
N LYS A 119 -7.75 -0.39 -5.01
CA LYS A 119 -7.68 -0.48 -6.48
C LYS A 119 -7.52 -1.89 -7.03
N ARG A 120 -6.88 -2.79 -6.26
CA ARG A 120 -6.81 -4.20 -6.60
C ARG A 120 -8.17 -4.86 -6.45
N ASP A 121 -8.86 -4.57 -5.37
CA ASP A 121 -10.16 -5.16 -5.06
C ASP A 121 -11.23 -4.72 -6.07
N ASP A 122 -11.16 -3.50 -6.62
CA ASP A 122 -12.02 -3.03 -7.71
C ASP A 122 -11.92 -3.89 -8.98
N ARG A 123 -10.80 -4.59 -9.18
CA ARG A 123 -10.58 -5.50 -10.33
C ARG A 123 -10.96 -6.94 -10.03
N TYR A 124 -11.12 -7.27 -8.76
CA TYR A 124 -11.43 -8.62 -8.32
C TYR A 124 -12.94 -8.87 -8.41
N LYS A 125 -13.33 -9.95 -9.08
CA LYS A 125 -14.72 -10.39 -9.13
C LYS A 125 -14.89 -11.52 -8.14
N LEU A 126 -15.77 -11.33 -7.16
CA LEU A 126 -16.13 -12.36 -6.20
C LEU A 126 -16.85 -13.50 -6.91
N GLN A 127 -16.50 -14.74 -6.59
CA GLN A 127 -17.08 -15.96 -7.15
C GLN A 127 -17.36 -16.96 -6.04
N GLY A 128 -18.37 -17.85 -6.25
CA GLY A 128 -18.69 -18.89 -5.29
C GLY A 128 -19.55 -18.41 -4.11
N HIS A 129 -19.20 -18.86 -2.90
CA HIS A 129 -19.91 -18.46 -1.68
C HIS A 129 -19.43 -17.09 -1.23
N ILE A 130 -20.36 -16.15 -1.11
CA ILE A 130 -20.08 -14.77 -0.71
C ILE A 130 -20.74 -14.49 0.63
N GLU A 131 -19.94 -14.15 1.62
CA GLU A 131 -20.42 -13.64 2.91
C GLU A 131 -20.53 -12.14 2.85
N ILE A 132 -21.67 -11.61 3.31
CA ILE A 132 -21.97 -10.18 3.29
C ILE A 132 -22.17 -9.73 4.73
N ASP A 133 -21.43 -8.73 5.17
CA ASP A 133 -21.57 -8.11 6.48
C ASP A 133 -21.71 -6.59 6.35
N GLY A 134 -22.49 -6.00 7.25
CA GLY A 134 -22.76 -4.57 7.30
C GLY A 134 -22.16 -3.93 8.54
N ALA A 135 -21.31 -2.93 8.37
CA ALA A 135 -20.75 -2.16 9.47
C ALA A 135 -21.20 -0.68 9.39
N PHE A 136 -21.36 -0.06 10.56
CA PHE A 136 -21.67 1.35 10.70
C PHE A 136 -20.46 2.08 11.28
N PHE A 137 -19.99 3.09 10.55
CA PHE A 137 -18.88 3.93 11.01
C PHE A 137 -19.39 5.34 11.30
N HIS A 138 -18.97 5.90 12.42
CA HIS A 138 -19.27 7.28 12.73
C HIS A 138 -18.51 8.20 11.77
N VAL A 139 -19.24 9.07 11.08
CA VAL A 139 -18.66 10.09 10.21
C VAL A 139 -18.65 11.40 10.97
N VAL A 140 -17.51 12.08 10.97
CA VAL A 140 -17.38 13.44 11.49
C VAL A 140 -17.51 14.37 10.29
N ASP A 141 -18.58 15.14 10.25
CA ASP A 141 -18.73 16.23 9.28
C ASP A 141 -17.87 17.40 9.74
N PHE A 142 -16.87 17.75 8.94
CA PHE A 142 -15.95 18.86 9.25
C PHE A 142 -16.55 20.25 8.94
N ASP A 143 -17.76 20.29 8.41
CA ASP A 143 -18.41 21.54 8.01
C ASP A 143 -19.17 22.25 9.16
N ASP A 144 -19.32 21.61 10.31
CA ASP A 144 -19.93 22.21 11.51
C ASP A 144 -18.84 22.72 12.45
N GLU A 145 -18.44 23.98 12.28
CA GLU A 145 -17.47 24.67 13.16
C GLU A 145 -17.91 24.79 14.64
N ASN A 146 -19.10 24.33 15.02
CA ASN A 146 -19.71 24.52 16.32
C ASN A 146 -19.96 23.24 17.15
N GLU A 147 -19.71 22.04 16.63
CA GLU A 147 -19.91 20.84 17.44
C GLU A 147 -18.62 20.35 18.11
N ARG A 148 -18.54 20.58 19.42
CA ARG A 148 -17.53 19.96 20.29
C ARG A 148 -17.64 18.44 20.17
N PRO A 149 -16.51 17.68 20.25
CA PRO A 149 -16.53 16.22 20.16
C PRO A 149 -17.46 15.62 21.21
N LEU A 150 -18.59 15.10 20.76
CA LEU A 150 -19.63 14.57 21.61
C LEU A 150 -19.19 13.28 22.30
N LYS A 151 -19.46 13.20 23.60
CA LYS A 151 -19.40 12.02 24.45
C LYS A 151 -20.10 10.83 23.77
N ARG A 152 -19.48 9.64 23.88
CA ARG A 152 -19.97 8.31 23.49
C ARG A 152 -21.48 8.25 23.23
N ILE A 153 -21.86 8.19 21.98
CA ILE A 153 -23.27 8.01 21.60
C ILE A 153 -23.48 6.55 21.23
N SER A 154 -24.27 5.88 22.05
CA SER A 154 -24.70 4.48 21.90
C SER A 154 -25.93 4.30 21.00
N LYS A 155 -26.22 5.22 20.08
CA LYS A 155 -27.38 5.10 19.18
C LYS A 155 -26.99 5.45 17.75
N VAL A 156 -27.47 4.63 16.81
CA VAL A 156 -27.39 4.84 15.37
C VAL A 156 -27.99 6.21 15.05
N GLY A 157 -27.14 7.23 14.95
CA GLY A 157 -27.53 8.60 14.63
C GLY A 157 -27.39 8.91 13.14
N LYS A 158 -27.85 10.07 12.72
CA LYS A 158 -27.86 10.55 11.34
C LYS A 158 -26.47 10.67 10.67
N HIS A 159 -25.39 10.52 11.44
CA HIS A 159 -23.99 10.72 11.00
C HIS A 159 -23.18 9.43 10.87
N ASN A 160 -23.82 8.30 10.58
CA ASN A 160 -23.12 7.03 10.39
C ASN A 160 -23.05 6.67 8.90
N ALA A 161 -21.83 6.46 8.39
CA ALA A 161 -21.65 5.83 7.10
C ALA A 161 -21.91 4.33 7.22
N LYS A 162 -22.76 3.82 6.34
CA LYS A 162 -23.02 2.39 6.22
C LYS A 162 -22.05 1.79 5.23
N VAL A 163 -21.26 0.83 5.65
CA VAL A 163 -20.30 0.11 4.81
C VAL A 163 -20.75 -1.33 4.69
N LEU A 164 -20.88 -1.81 3.47
CA LEU A 164 -21.15 -3.19 3.15
C LEU A 164 -19.84 -3.87 2.76
N VAL A 165 -19.49 -4.92 3.48
CA VAL A 165 -18.30 -5.73 3.23
C VAL A 165 -18.74 -7.07 2.64
N MET A 166 -18.12 -7.44 1.51
CA MET A 166 -18.34 -8.73 0.86
C MET A 166 -17.03 -9.50 0.83
N VAL A 167 -17.06 -10.75 1.26
CA VAL A 167 -15.90 -11.62 1.30
C VAL A 167 -16.24 -12.95 0.64
N GLU A 168 -15.36 -13.41 -0.24
CA GLU A 168 -15.43 -14.75 -0.81
C GLU A 168 -14.92 -15.76 0.22
N SER A 169 -15.79 -16.70 0.64
CA SER A 169 -15.40 -17.81 1.50
C SER A 169 -15.14 -19.04 0.65
N LYS A 170 -14.01 -19.71 0.89
CA LYS A 170 -13.77 -21.04 0.30
C LYS A 170 -14.47 -22.06 1.16
N PRO A 171 -15.27 -22.98 0.58
CA PRO A 171 -15.78 -24.11 1.34
C PRO A 171 -14.59 -24.93 1.85
N ASN A 172 -14.64 -25.28 3.13
CA ASN A 172 -13.69 -26.20 3.77
C ASN A 172 -13.73 -27.58 3.13
#